data_e131dd3bc856a5af26492bb598c861c0
#
_entry.id   e131dd3bc856a5af26492bb598c861c0
#
_cell.length_a   1.000
_cell.length_b   1.000
_cell.length_c   1.000
_cell.angle_alpha   90.00
_cell.angle_beta   90.00
_cell.angle_gamma   90.00
#
_symmetry.space_group_name_H-M   'P 1'
#
loop_
_entity.id
_entity.type
_entity.pdbx_description
1 polymer ?
#
loop_
_entity_poly.entity_id
_entity_poly.type
_entity_poly.pdbx_seq_one_letter_code
_entity_poly.pdbx_strand_id
1 'polypeptide(L)'
;MRVKRYPRLSALCCAVTLACALGRDACVSAGLHGWAQVLLCATMLGLLLSVALMSCRFVVDDAGVGVGFLMHMRRTDWEDVSALGALCCNSRRMYLYGLYGRSPDFLHMLHLAPRCGGWGFVVPLSRKLARAVQTFCPFEVDLTPVPRRRRPRGMRMLWHQAALYALGMLPAAALALITGGLMLIRGARLDRVDAAIVLTLGAFAMCAAGLFLLCRVAVAFSVCPAYSDKGVCIGRGMYMPWEDVRFGYVHRVAQASGLFFLSAELEDVNRRGAPPVVCLSMPDASTVVLAYLNYCPSAPQNMW
;
A
#
# COMPACT_ATOMS: atom_id res chain seq x y z
N MET A 1 -19.16 -11.76 8.76
CA MET A 1 -18.33 -10.94 9.70
C MET A 1 -17.82 -9.67 9.02
N ARG A 2 -17.74 -8.51 9.72
CA ARG A 2 -17.29 -7.23 9.16
C ARG A 2 -15.94 -6.83 9.74
N VAL A 3 -14.96 -6.52 8.89
CA VAL A 3 -13.61 -6.09 9.29
C VAL A 3 -13.30 -4.72 8.68
N LYS A 4 -12.85 -3.77 9.49
CA LYS A 4 -12.42 -2.45 8.99
C LYS A 4 -11.09 -2.59 8.23
N ARG A 5 -11.00 -2.00 7.04
CA ARG A 5 -9.81 -2.08 6.19
C ARG A 5 -8.62 -1.26 6.74
N TYR A 6 -8.90 -0.10 7.31
CA TYR A 6 -7.88 0.85 7.77
C TYR A 6 -8.08 1.34 9.22
N PRO A 7 -8.12 0.43 10.23
CA PRO A 7 -8.51 0.83 11.59
C PRO A 7 -7.52 1.82 12.25
N ARG A 8 -6.21 1.65 12.01
CA ARG A 8 -5.19 2.53 12.59
C ARG A 8 -5.18 3.91 11.93
N LEU A 9 -5.34 3.95 10.61
CA LEU A 9 -5.37 5.21 9.87
C LEU A 9 -6.62 6.02 10.22
N SER A 10 -7.78 5.36 10.35
CA SER A 10 -9.01 6.04 10.79
C SER A 10 -8.88 6.60 12.21
N ALA A 11 -8.27 5.86 13.15
CA ALA A 11 -8.02 6.34 14.50
C ALA A 11 -7.07 7.55 14.53
N LEU A 12 -6.00 7.52 13.72
CA LEU A 12 -5.08 8.64 13.59
C LEU A 12 -5.79 9.88 13.02
N CYS A 13 -6.59 9.71 11.95
CA CYS A 13 -7.36 10.81 11.38
C CYS A 13 -8.33 11.40 12.40
N CYS A 14 -9.04 10.58 13.17
CA CYS A 14 -9.93 11.07 14.25
C CYS A 14 -9.15 11.87 15.31
N ALA A 15 -7.98 11.39 15.74
CA ALA A 15 -7.15 12.09 16.72
C ALA A 15 -6.66 13.45 16.19
N VAL A 16 -6.20 13.50 14.94
CA VAL A 16 -5.78 14.77 14.29
C VAL A 16 -6.97 15.72 14.15
N THR A 17 -8.13 15.23 13.74
CA THR A 17 -9.36 16.03 13.63
C THR A 17 -9.74 16.65 14.97
N LEU A 18 -9.69 15.87 16.05
CA LEU A 18 -9.96 16.36 17.40
C LEU A 18 -8.94 17.42 17.83
N ALA A 19 -7.65 17.20 17.57
CA ALA A 19 -6.60 18.18 17.88
C ALA A 19 -6.80 19.50 17.11
N CYS A 20 -7.20 19.45 15.84
CA CYS A 20 -7.54 20.63 15.06
C CYS A 20 -8.76 21.37 15.63
N ALA A 21 -9.80 20.66 16.08
CA ALA A 21 -10.98 21.25 16.68
C ALA A 21 -10.63 22.00 17.99
N LEU A 22 -9.87 21.35 18.87
CA LEU A 22 -9.40 21.96 20.12
C LEU A 22 -8.48 23.17 19.87
N GLY A 23 -7.57 23.05 18.91
CA GLY A 23 -6.68 24.16 18.51
C GLY A 23 -7.45 25.36 17.95
N ARG A 24 -8.56 25.12 17.22
CA ARG A 24 -9.45 26.18 16.74
C ARG A 24 -10.02 27.00 17.90
N ASP A 25 -10.54 26.35 18.92
CA ASP A 25 -11.15 27.04 20.05
C ASP A 25 -10.10 27.86 20.82
N ALA A 26 -8.88 27.36 20.96
CA ALA A 26 -7.75 28.09 21.50
C ALA A 26 -7.37 29.30 20.63
N CYS A 27 -7.39 29.21 19.30
CA CYS A 27 -7.13 30.35 18.41
C CYS A 27 -8.24 31.40 18.49
N VAL A 28 -9.49 31.01 18.62
CA VAL A 28 -10.61 31.96 18.81
C VAL A 28 -10.44 32.71 20.11
N SER A 29 -10.13 32.04 21.21
CA SER A 29 -9.92 32.68 22.52
C SER A 29 -8.70 33.61 22.54
N ALA A 30 -7.68 33.36 21.72
CA ALA A 30 -6.49 34.19 21.56
C ALA A 30 -6.66 35.33 20.53
N GLY A 31 -7.84 35.50 19.92
CA GLY A 31 -8.11 36.51 18.90
C GLY A 31 -7.49 36.25 17.53
N LEU A 32 -6.99 35.03 17.29
CA LEU A 32 -6.34 34.60 16.04
C LEU A 32 -7.36 34.07 15.03
N HIS A 33 -8.31 34.91 14.61
CA HIS A 33 -9.45 34.50 13.79
C HIS A 33 -9.06 33.85 12.46
N GLY A 34 -8.02 34.31 11.76
CA GLY A 34 -7.54 33.70 10.52
C GLY A 34 -7.06 32.26 10.71
N TRP A 35 -6.32 31.99 11.77
CA TRP A 35 -5.89 30.63 12.10
C TRP A 35 -7.04 29.72 12.56
N ALA A 36 -8.03 30.29 13.25
CA ALA A 36 -9.24 29.54 13.62
C ALA A 36 -10.02 29.06 12.38
N GLN A 37 -10.08 29.87 11.31
CA GLN A 37 -10.67 29.43 10.03
C GLN A 37 -9.88 28.31 9.37
N VAL A 38 -8.54 28.41 9.35
CA VAL A 38 -7.67 27.33 8.83
C VAL A 38 -7.92 26.02 9.57
N LEU A 39 -7.98 26.05 10.90
CA LEU A 39 -8.23 24.86 11.71
C LEU A 39 -9.66 24.32 11.55
N LEU A 40 -10.65 25.19 11.29
CA LEU A 40 -12.01 24.75 10.94
C LEU A 40 -12.02 23.94 9.64
N CYS A 41 -11.37 24.43 8.58
CA CYS A 41 -11.26 23.70 7.31
C CYS A 41 -10.53 22.36 7.50
N ALA A 42 -9.46 22.33 8.30
CA ALA A 42 -8.74 21.11 8.63
C ALA A 42 -9.63 20.11 9.37
N THR A 43 -10.43 20.58 10.34
CA THR A 43 -11.38 19.76 11.08
C THR A 43 -12.43 19.14 10.17
N MET A 44 -13.04 19.92 9.28
CA MET A 44 -14.05 19.46 8.32
C MET A 44 -13.47 18.42 7.36
N LEU A 45 -12.29 18.68 6.78
CA LEU A 45 -11.59 17.75 5.90
C LEU A 45 -11.21 16.45 6.63
N GLY A 46 -10.69 16.56 7.85
CA GLY A 46 -10.34 15.41 8.69
C GLY A 46 -11.56 14.57 9.05
N LEU A 47 -12.71 15.19 9.30
CA LEU A 47 -13.96 14.51 9.60
C LEU A 47 -14.45 13.72 8.36
N LEU A 48 -14.46 14.35 7.18
CA LEU A 48 -14.81 13.69 5.93
C LEU A 48 -13.90 12.49 5.65
N LEU A 49 -12.59 12.65 5.80
CA LEU A 49 -11.61 11.59 5.61
C LEU A 49 -11.81 10.46 6.63
N SER A 50 -12.09 10.79 7.89
CA SER A 50 -12.37 9.79 8.94
C SER A 50 -13.60 8.97 8.61
N VAL A 51 -14.70 9.60 8.16
CA VAL A 51 -15.92 8.91 7.73
C VAL A 51 -15.64 8.01 6.53
N ALA A 52 -14.91 8.50 5.52
CA ALA A 52 -14.53 7.72 4.35
C ALA A 52 -13.71 6.47 4.74
N LEU A 53 -12.68 6.62 5.60
CA LEU A 53 -11.85 5.51 6.06
C LEU A 53 -12.62 4.51 6.93
N MET A 54 -13.53 4.98 7.78
CA MET A 54 -14.41 4.11 8.59
C MET A 54 -15.40 3.32 7.73
N SER A 55 -15.77 3.86 6.59
CA SER A 55 -16.70 3.24 5.65
C SER A 55 -16.05 2.13 4.80
N CYS A 56 -14.71 2.08 4.74
CA CYS A 56 -14.01 1.00 4.06
C CYS A 56 -14.10 -0.30 4.88
N ARG A 57 -14.91 -1.25 4.41
CA ARG A 57 -15.19 -2.52 5.11
C ARG A 57 -14.86 -3.71 4.22
N PHE A 58 -14.41 -4.78 4.87
CA PHE A 58 -14.32 -6.10 4.27
C PHE A 58 -15.29 -7.01 5.03
N VAL A 59 -16.14 -7.72 4.30
CA VAL A 59 -17.18 -8.60 4.86
C VAL A 59 -16.90 -10.01 4.38
N VAL A 60 -16.97 -10.96 5.31
CA VAL A 60 -16.87 -12.39 5.03
C VAL A 60 -18.05 -13.05 5.72
N ASP A 61 -18.82 -13.83 4.98
CA ASP A 61 -19.95 -14.62 5.47
C ASP A 61 -20.13 -15.91 4.64
N ASP A 62 -21.17 -16.68 4.96
CA ASP A 62 -21.46 -17.99 4.36
C ASP A 62 -21.63 -17.91 2.83
N ALA A 63 -22.16 -16.81 2.33
CA ALA A 63 -22.43 -16.65 0.90
C ALA A 63 -21.22 -16.09 0.12
N GLY A 64 -20.23 -15.45 0.78
CA GLY A 64 -19.08 -14.94 0.03
C GLY A 64 -18.28 -13.87 0.73
N VAL A 65 -17.52 -13.14 -0.09
CA VAL A 65 -16.69 -12.01 0.32
C VAL A 65 -17.19 -10.71 -0.28
N GLY A 66 -17.09 -9.63 0.49
CA GLY A 66 -17.51 -8.31 0.03
C GLY A 66 -16.52 -7.21 0.41
N VAL A 67 -16.29 -6.30 -0.53
CA VAL A 67 -15.55 -5.05 -0.28
C VAL A 67 -16.52 -3.90 -0.37
N GLY A 68 -16.65 -3.14 0.71
CA GLY A 68 -17.59 -2.02 0.80
C GLY A 68 -16.89 -0.69 1.00
N PHE A 69 -17.43 0.34 0.36
CA PHE A 69 -17.07 1.74 0.56
C PHE A 69 -18.34 2.57 0.63
N LEU A 70 -18.51 3.33 1.71
CA LEU A 70 -19.74 4.06 2.01
C LEU A 70 -20.97 3.13 1.99
N MET A 71 -21.94 3.40 1.11
CA MET A 71 -23.14 2.59 0.94
C MET A 71 -23.02 1.50 -0.12
N HIS A 72 -21.96 1.56 -0.94
CA HIS A 72 -21.74 0.55 -1.97
C HIS A 72 -20.95 -0.63 -1.41
N MET A 73 -21.52 -1.81 -1.50
CA MET A 73 -20.85 -3.08 -1.19
C MET A 73 -20.85 -3.97 -2.42
N ARG A 74 -19.67 -4.22 -2.95
CA ARG A 74 -19.49 -5.23 -3.98
C ARG A 74 -19.30 -6.57 -3.29
N ARG A 75 -20.21 -7.49 -3.52
CA ARG A 75 -20.18 -8.85 -3.02
C ARG A 75 -19.83 -9.79 -4.14
N THR A 76 -19.07 -10.82 -3.83
CA THR A 76 -18.70 -11.90 -4.73
C THR A 76 -18.96 -13.19 -3.97
N ASP A 77 -19.72 -14.08 -4.59
CA ASP A 77 -20.03 -15.37 -3.99
C ASP A 77 -18.80 -16.29 -3.99
N TRP A 78 -18.75 -17.25 -3.07
CA TRP A 78 -17.60 -18.14 -2.96
C TRP A 78 -17.35 -18.95 -4.23
N GLU A 79 -18.40 -19.23 -5.00
CA GLU A 79 -18.33 -19.96 -6.29
C GLU A 79 -17.54 -19.16 -7.32
N ASP A 80 -17.67 -17.83 -7.31
CA ASP A 80 -17.00 -16.92 -8.23
C ASP A 80 -15.56 -16.61 -7.83
N VAL A 81 -15.11 -17.00 -6.65
CA VAL A 81 -13.72 -16.85 -6.21
C VAL A 81 -12.86 -17.93 -6.86
N SER A 82 -12.07 -17.57 -7.85
CA SER A 82 -11.21 -18.49 -8.59
C SER A 82 -9.94 -18.87 -7.84
N ALA A 83 -9.38 -17.93 -7.06
CA ALA A 83 -8.21 -18.17 -6.22
C ALA A 83 -8.34 -17.41 -4.89
N LEU A 84 -7.87 -18.01 -3.81
CA LEU A 84 -7.79 -17.40 -2.49
C LEU A 84 -6.58 -17.93 -1.75
N GLY A 85 -5.79 -17.02 -1.16
CA GLY A 85 -4.59 -17.42 -0.44
C GLY A 85 -4.00 -16.31 0.43
N ALA A 86 -2.90 -16.62 1.10
CA ALA A 86 -2.15 -15.68 1.91
C ALA A 86 -0.94 -15.14 1.13
N LEU A 87 -0.68 -13.84 1.25
CA LEU A 87 0.38 -13.14 0.56
C LEU A 87 1.23 -12.34 1.56
N CYS A 88 2.54 -12.43 1.44
CA CYS A 88 3.50 -11.58 2.13
C CYS A 88 4.24 -10.74 1.08
N CYS A 89 3.85 -9.48 0.88
CA CYS A 89 4.42 -8.60 -0.14
C CYS A 89 5.24 -7.49 0.51
N ASN A 90 6.54 -7.42 0.22
CA ASN A 90 7.49 -6.36 0.62
C ASN A 90 7.39 -5.90 2.09
N SER A 91 6.67 -6.62 2.92
CA SER A 91 6.41 -6.27 4.30
C SER A 91 6.33 -7.51 5.19
N ARG A 92 6.47 -7.30 6.50
CA ARG A 92 6.29 -8.38 7.47
C ARG A 92 4.83 -8.74 7.74
N ARG A 93 3.90 -8.08 7.05
CA ARG A 93 2.47 -8.28 7.21
C ARG A 93 1.98 -9.27 6.17
N MET A 94 1.16 -10.19 6.64
CA MET A 94 0.39 -11.05 5.77
C MET A 94 -0.84 -10.31 5.24
N TYR A 95 -1.19 -10.60 4.02
CA TYR A 95 -2.40 -10.15 3.36
C TYR A 95 -3.19 -11.37 2.89
N LEU A 96 -4.50 -11.26 2.92
CA LEU A 96 -5.38 -12.17 2.22
C LEU A 96 -5.59 -11.61 0.81
N TYR A 97 -5.37 -12.40 -0.21
CA TYR A 97 -5.73 -12.06 -1.58
C TYR A 97 -6.80 -13.00 -2.11
N GLY A 98 -7.61 -12.52 -3.04
CA GLY A 98 -8.57 -13.33 -3.78
C GLY A 98 -8.75 -12.80 -5.18
N LEU A 99 -8.95 -13.70 -6.14
CA LEU A 99 -9.28 -13.42 -7.53
C LEU A 99 -10.72 -13.80 -7.81
N TYR A 100 -11.39 -13.06 -8.68
CA TYR A 100 -12.78 -13.25 -9.02
C TYR A 100 -12.95 -13.84 -10.43
N GLY A 101 -13.68 -14.96 -10.53
CA GLY A 101 -14.15 -15.52 -11.79
C GLY A 101 -13.04 -15.70 -12.85
N ARG A 102 -13.29 -15.25 -14.07
CA ARG A 102 -12.33 -15.23 -15.18
C ARG A 102 -11.39 -14.01 -15.14
N SER A 103 -11.00 -13.58 -13.95
CA SER A 103 -10.11 -12.44 -13.78
C SER A 103 -8.72 -12.73 -14.37
N PRO A 104 -7.96 -11.68 -14.67
CA PRO A 104 -6.57 -11.81 -15.08
C PRO A 104 -5.76 -12.56 -14.01
N ASP A 105 -4.60 -13.06 -14.41
CA ASP A 105 -3.70 -13.76 -13.53
C ASP A 105 -3.30 -12.91 -12.30
N PHE A 106 -2.73 -13.59 -11.31
CA PHE A 106 -2.32 -13.00 -10.05
C PHE A 106 -1.37 -11.79 -10.23
N LEU A 107 -0.48 -11.84 -11.20
CA LEU A 107 0.47 -10.74 -11.46
C LEU A 107 -0.26 -9.49 -11.96
N HIS A 108 -1.22 -9.67 -12.83
CA HIS A 108 -2.07 -8.58 -13.31
C HIS A 108 -2.87 -7.97 -12.16
N MET A 109 -3.41 -8.80 -11.28
CA MET A 109 -4.15 -8.35 -10.09
C MET A 109 -3.25 -7.59 -9.11
N LEU A 110 -2.02 -8.00 -8.86
CA LEU A 110 -1.08 -7.27 -8.00
C LEU A 110 -0.83 -5.84 -8.49
N HIS A 111 -0.82 -5.61 -9.80
CA HIS A 111 -0.72 -4.27 -10.35
C HIS A 111 -2.00 -3.44 -10.20
N LEU A 112 -3.15 -4.05 -10.38
CA LEU A 112 -4.44 -3.37 -10.45
C LEU A 112 -5.18 -3.33 -9.11
N ALA A 113 -4.83 -4.17 -8.14
CA ALA A 113 -5.51 -4.29 -6.85
C ALA A 113 -5.70 -2.96 -6.09
N PRO A 114 -4.79 -1.98 -6.14
CA PRO A 114 -5.02 -0.67 -5.55
C PRO A 114 -6.05 0.17 -6.30
N ARG A 115 -6.30 -0.12 -7.60
CA ARG A 115 -7.07 0.73 -8.51
C ARG A 115 -8.44 0.17 -8.90
N CYS A 116 -8.59 -1.15 -8.91
CA CYS A 116 -9.76 -1.82 -9.46
C CYS A 116 -10.23 -2.97 -8.56
N GLY A 117 -11.21 -2.72 -7.69
CA GLY A 117 -11.92 -3.78 -6.96
C GLY A 117 -12.72 -4.75 -7.85
N GLY A 118 -12.47 -4.76 -9.18
CA GLY A 118 -13.17 -5.55 -10.19
C GLY A 118 -12.65 -6.97 -10.39
N TRP A 119 -11.38 -7.18 -10.15
CA TRP A 119 -10.67 -8.40 -10.49
C TRP A 119 -10.33 -9.26 -9.29
N GLY A 120 -10.35 -8.67 -8.11
CA GLY A 120 -9.99 -9.34 -6.88
C GLY A 120 -9.81 -8.37 -5.72
N PHE A 121 -9.23 -8.85 -4.66
CA PHE A 121 -8.92 -8.04 -3.47
C PHE A 121 -7.59 -8.43 -2.83
N VAL A 122 -6.97 -7.46 -2.16
CA VAL A 122 -5.85 -7.66 -1.24
C VAL A 122 -6.16 -6.89 0.03
N VAL A 123 -6.26 -7.59 1.15
CA VAL A 123 -6.58 -6.99 2.46
C VAL A 123 -5.61 -7.47 3.53
N PRO A 124 -5.24 -6.62 4.51
CA PRO A 124 -4.38 -7.06 5.60
C PRO A 124 -5.01 -8.22 6.37
N LEU A 125 -4.27 -9.32 6.51
CA LEU A 125 -4.71 -10.50 7.24
C LEU A 125 -4.60 -10.25 8.75
N SER A 126 -5.73 -10.10 9.42
CA SER A 126 -5.83 -10.04 10.87
C SER A 126 -6.24 -11.41 11.42
N ARG A 127 -5.96 -11.67 12.71
CA ARG A 127 -6.42 -12.92 13.37
C ARG A 127 -7.94 -13.12 13.27
N LYS A 128 -8.70 -12.01 13.34
CA LYS A 128 -10.17 -12.05 13.19
C LYS A 128 -10.57 -12.43 11.77
N LEU A 129 -9.90 -11.86 10.76
CA LEU A 129 -10.17 -12.18 9.37
C LEU A 129 -9.78 -13.62 9.04
N ALA A 130 -8.63 -14.09 9.51
CA ALA A 130 -8.21 -15.47 9.32
C ALA A 130 -9.24 -16.46 9.86
N ARG A 131 -9.72 -16.26 11.10
CA ARG A 131 -10.78 -17.08 11.67
C ARG A 131 -12.08 -17.04 10.86
N ALA A 132 -12.49 -15.86 10.40
CA ALA A 132 -13.71 -15.73 9.60
C ALA A 132 -13.59 -16.49 8.27
N VAL A 133 -12.44 -16.37 7.59
CA VAL A 133 -12.20 -17.14 6.35
C VAL A 133 -12.22 -18.63 6.62
N GLN A 134 -11.54 -19.12 7.67
CA GLN A 134 -11.55 -20.53 8.04
C GLN A 134 -12.95 -21.06 8.42
N THR A 135 -13.84 -20.19 8.96
CA THR A 135 -15.20 -20.59 9.35
C THR A 135 -16.17 -20.60 8.17
N PHE A 136 -16.09 -19.62 7.27
CA PHE A 136 -17.11 -19.36 6.25
C PHE A 136 -16.68 -19.76 4.83
N CYS A 137 -15.39 -19.96 4.60
CA CYS A 137 -14.90 -20.37 3.29
C CYS A 137 -15.20 -21.88 3.06
N PRO A 138 -15.85 -22.26 1.96
CA PRO A 138 -16.21 -23.65 1.71
C PRO A 138 -15.03 -24.53 1.25
N PHE A 139 -13.85 -23.94 1.05
CA PHE A 139 -12.64 -24.68 0.66
C PHE A 139 -11.48 -24.35 1.62
N GLU A 140 -10.56 -25.27 1.73
CA GLU A 140 -9.40 -25.14 2.61
C GLU A 140 -8.45 -24.05 2.11
N VAL A 141 -8.03 -23.17 3.02
CA VAL A 141 -7.08 -22.07 2.72
C VAL A 141 -5.96 -22.12 3.74
N ASP A 142 -4.74 -22.27 3.26
CA ASP A 142 -3.56 -22.19 4.11
C ASP A 142 -3.23 -20.71 4.45
N LEU A 143 -3.43 -20.34 5.70
CA LEU A 143 -3.15 -19.00 6.23
C LEU A 143 -1.97 -19.03 7.23
N THR A 144 -1.13 -20.05 7.17
CA THR A 144 0.03 -20.16 8.07
C THR A 144 0.98 -18.99 7.88
N PRO A 145 1.56 -18.46 8.95
CA PRO A 145 2.53 -17.38 8.84
C PRO A 145 3.79 -17.84 8.08
N VAL A 146 4.16 -17.10 7.04
CA VAL A 146 5.40 -17.36 6.32
C VAL A 146 6.61 -17.18 7.26
N PRO A 147 7.53 -18.15 7.33
CA PRO A 147 8.69 -18.08 8.19
C PRO A 147 9.60 -16.91 7.80
N ARG A 148 10.04 -16.15 8.81
CA ARG A 148 10.93 -15.01 8.60
C ARG A 148 12.35 -15.48 8.47
N ARG A 149 12.99 -15.13 7.36
CA ARG A 149 14.43 -15.36 7.19
C ARG A 149 15.20 -14.06 7.45
N ARG A 150 16.30 -14.17 8.19
CA ARG A 150 17.21 -13.06 8.44
C ARG A 150 18.06 -12.81 7.20
N ARG A 151 18.25 -11.53 6.89
CA ARG A 151 19.16 -11.11 5.83
C ARG A 151 20.59 -11.59 6.11
N PRO A 152 21.25 -12.27 5.16
CA PRO A 152 22.67 -12.59 5.26
C PRO A 152 23.54 -11.32 5.32
N ARG A 153 24.71 -11.44 5.92
CA ARG A 153 25.74 -10.38 5.87
C ARG A 153 26.35 -10.34 4.46
N GLY A 154 26.83 -9.17 4.04
CA GLY A 154 27.55 -9.04 2.77
C GLY A 154 26.68 -8.81 1.52
N MET A 155 25.35 -8.65 1.66
CA MET A 155 24.50 -8.32 0.50
C MET A 155 24.79 -6.92 -0.04
N ARG A 156 24.85 -6.79 -1.36
CA ARG A 156 25.02 -5.51 -2.06
C ARG A 156 23.69 -4.77 -2.13
N MET A 157 23.64 -3.55 -1.60
CA MET A 157 22.43 -2.71 -1.63
C MET A 157 22.44 -1.76 -2.81
N LEU A 158 21.28 -1.61 -3.44
CA LEU A 158 21.07 -0.74 -4.60
C LEU A 158 20.60 0.67 -4.19
N TRP A 159 21.40 1.34 -3.35
CA TRP A 159 21.09 2.69 -2.84
C TRP A 159 20.94 3.73 -3.94
N HIS A 160 21.68 3.60 -5.05
CA HIS A 160 21.68 4.57 -6.15
C HIS A 160 20.29 4.79 -6.74
N GLN A 161 19.46 3.76 -6.87
CA GLN A 161 18.09 3.88 -7.39
C GLN A 161 17.19 4.68 -6.44
N ALA A 162 17.25 4.40 -5.13
CA ALA A 162 16.52 5.18 -4.14
C ALA A 162 17.01 6.63 -4.08
N ALA A 163 18.32 6.85 -4.24
CA ALA A 163 18.91 8.19 -4.28
C ALA A 163 18.49 8.98 -5.53
N LEU A 164 18.49 8.37 -6.72
CA LEU A 164 17.99 9.00 -7.94
C LEU A 164 16.51 9.36 -7.85
N TYR A 165 15.71 8.44 -7.30
CA TYR A 165 14.30 8.72 -7.06
C TYR A 165 14.11 9.87 -6.07
N ALA A 166 14.89 9.92 -4.98
CA ALA A 166 14.86 11.00 -4.01
C ALA A 166 15.26 12.34 -4.61
N LEU A 167 16.30 12.35 -5.44
CA LEU A 167 16.79 13.56 -6.11
C LEU A 167 15.69 14.22 -6.98
N GLY A 168 14.86 13.42 -7.65
CA GLY A 168 13.72 13.93 -8.41
C GLY A 168 12.51 14.35 -7.55
N MET A 169 12.22 13.61 -6.49
CA MET A 169 11.01 13.82 -5.69
C MET A 169 11.15 14.85 -4.55
N LEU A 170 12.35 14.98 -3.96
CA LEU A 170 12.56 15.91 -2.85
C LEU A 170 12.38 17.39 -3.25
N PRO A 171 12.89 17.89 -4.38
CA PRO A 171 12.63 19.26 -4.80
C PRO A 171 11.15 19.54 -5.03
N ALA A 172 10.42 18.60 -5.66
CA ALA A 172 8.99 18.72 -5.88
C ALA A 172 8.21 18.73 -4.55
N ALA A 173 8.59 17.88 -3.59
CA ALA A 173 8.00 17.86 -2.27
C ALA A 173 8.27 19.17 -1.51
N ALA A 174 9.49 19.69 -1.55
CA ALA A 174 9.86 20.96 -0.94
C ALA A 174 9.07 22.12 -1.55
N LEU A 175 8.98 22.20 -2.86
CA LEU A 175 8.20 23.23 -3.56
C LEU A 175 6.72 23.18 -3.16
N ALA A 176 6.13 21.99 -3.13
CA ALA A 176 4.73 21.80 -2.73
C ALA A 176 4.48 22.25 -1.27
N LEU A 177 5.38 21.89 -0.34
CA LEU A 177 5.26 22.28 1.07
C LEU A 177 5.47 23.78 1.28
N ILE A 178 6.46 24.40 0.60
CA ILE A 178 6.70 25.84 0.69
C ILE A 178 5.50 26.61 0.13
N THR A 179 5.02 26.22 -1.06
CA THR A 179 3.83 26.85 -1.68
C THR A 179 2.59 26.71 -0.79
N GLY A 180 2.34 25.50 -0.26
CA GLY A 180 1.26 25.27 0.67
C GLY A 180 1.37 26.10 1.95
N GLY A 181 2.56 26.20 2.53
CA GLY A 181 2.82 27.05 3.70
C GLY A 181 2.58 28.54 3.44
N LEU A 182 3.04 29.05 2.29
CA LEU A 182 2.79 30.45 1.90
C LEU A 182 1.30 30.72 1.66
N MET A 183 0.57 29.78 1.06
CA MET A 183 -0.88 29.89 0.89
C MET A 183 -1.62 29.91 2.22
N LEU A 184 -1.20 29.10 3.21
CA LEU A 184 -1.77 29.12 4.57
C LEU A 184 -1.59 30.47 5.24
N ILE A 185 -0.36 31.00 5.21
CA ILE A 185 -0.05 32.29 5.82
C ILE A 185 -0.85 33.43 5.17
N ARG A 186 -0.98 33.40 3.83
CA ARG A 186 -1.80 34.38 3.10
C ARG A 186 -3.28 34.23 3.43
N GLY A 187 -3.82 33.02 3.43
CA GLY A 187 -5.21 32.73 3.77
C GLY A 187 -5.59 33.20 5.17
N ALA A 188 -4.68 33.02 6.15
CA ALA A 188 -4.88 33.46 7.52
C ALA A 188 -4.87 35.01 7.70
N ARG A 189 -4.37 35.76 6.72
CA ARG A 189 -4.29 37.24 6.73
C ARG A 189 -5.37 37.92 5.90
N LEU A 190 -6.22 37.16 5.19
CA LEU A 190 -7.26 37.74 4.36
C LEU A 190 -8.54 37.98 5.14
N ASP A 191 -9.10 39.17 4.98
CA ASP A 191 -10.37 39.55 5.61
C ASP A 191 -11.59 38.96 4.83
N ARG A 192 -11.40 38.60 3.56
CA ARG A 192 -12.43 38.00 2.72
C ARG A 192 -12.50 36.48 2.97
N VAL A 193 -13.59 36.06 3.57
CA VAL A 193 -13.80 34.65 3.97
C VAL A 193 -13.72 33.68 2.80
N ASP A 194 -14.32 34.01 1.66
CA ASP A 194 -14.33 33.10 0.49
C ASP A 194 -12.91 32.87 -0.06
N ALA A 195 -12.14 33.95 -0.21
CA ALA A 195 -10.75 33.84 -0.68
C ALA A 195 -9.85 33.11 0.34
N ALA A 196 -10.08 33.32 1.64
CA ALA A 196 -9.38 32.62 2.69
C ALA A 196 -9.65 31.12 2.67
N ILE A 197 -10.90 30.70 2.47
CA ILE A 197 -11.29 29.29 2.34
C ILE A 197 -10.60 28.64 1.14
N VAL A 198 -10.67 29.26 -0.04
CA VAL A 198 -10.07 28.72 -1.27
C VAL A 198 -8.55 28.54 -1.13
N LEU A 199 -7.85 29.56 -0.59
CA LEU A 199 -6.42 29.49 -0.33
C LEU A 199 -6.07 28.41 0.69
N THR A 200 -6.86 28.27 1.74
CA THR A 200 -6.65 27.24 2.78
C THR A 200 -6.83 25.84 2.24
N LEU A 201 -7.87 25.58 1.45
CA LEU A 201 -8.08 24.27 0.80
C LEU A 201 -6.97 23.96 -0.20
N GLY A 202 -6.56 24.94 -1.02
CA GLY A 202 -5.41 24.79 -1.93
C GLY A 202 -4.11 24.49 -1.17
N ALA A 203 -3.88 25.15 -0.05
CA ALA A 203 -2.74 24.91 0.80
C ALA A 203 -2.72 23.48 1.37
N PHE A 204 -3.87 22.98 1.87
CA PHE A 204 -3.96 21.59 2.33
C PHE A 204 -3.69 20.59 1.23
N ALA A 205 -4.20 20.82 0.01
CA ALA A 205 -3.91 19.97 -1.13
C ALA A 205 -2.40 19.94 -1.47
N MET A 206 -1.74 21.08 -1.48
CA MET A 206 -0.31 21.20 -1.73
C MET A 206 0.53 20.56 -0.62
N CYS A 207 0.19 20.79 0.65
CA CYS A 207 0.87 20.15 1.78
C CYS A 207 0.67 18.63 1.76
N ALA A 208 -0.53 18.15 1.45
CA ALA A 208 -0.81 16.72 1.32
C ALA A 208 0.00 16.08 0.19
N ALA A 209 0.11 16.75 -0.96
CA ALA A 209 0.94 16.32 -2.08
C ALA A 209 2.43 16.27 -1.69
N GLY A 210 2.95 17.30 -1.03
CA GLY A 210 4.33 17.33 -0.55
C GLY A 210 4.63 16.22 0.45
N LEU A 211 3.76 16.00 1.45
CA LEU A 211 3.89 14.91 2.41
C LEU A 211 3.79 13.53 1.75
N PHE A 212 2.90 13.38 0.77
CA PHE A 212 2.81 12.14 -0.02
C PHE A 212 4.12 11.84 -0.73
N LEU A 213 4.74 12.82 -1.39
CA LEU A 213 6.03 12.67 -2.07
C LEU A 213 7.14 12.30 -1.07
N LEU A 214 7.21 12.95 0.10
CA LEU A 214 8.16 12.60 1.16
C LEU A 214 7.96 11.17 1.66
N CYS A 215 6.71 10.75 1.88
CA CYS A 215 6.41 9.37 2.24
C CYS A 215 6.86 8.38 1.16
N ARG A 216 6.70 8.71 -0.13
CA ARG A 216 7.17 7.88 -1.25
C ARG A 216 8.70 7.74 -1.25
N VAL A 217 9.43 8.81 -0.98
CA VAL A 217 10.89 8.78 -0.83
C VAL A 217 11.31 7.91 0.35
N ALA A 218 10.69 8.11 1.52
CA ALA A 218 10.97 7.29 2.71
C ALA A 218 10.71 5.80 2.46
N VAL A 219 9.62 5.47 1.76
CA VAL A 219 9.30 4.09 1.34
C VAL A 219 10.38 3.55 0.40
N ALA A 220 10.82 4.33 -0.61
CA ALA A 220 11.85 3.90 -1.56
C ALA A 220 13.16 3.51 -0.84
N PHE A 221 13.59 4.27 0.17
CA PHE A 221 14.74 3.90 0.99
C PHE A 221 14.47 2.70 1.91
N SER A 222 13.27 2.57 2.46
CA SER A 222 12.93 1.46 3.36
C SER A 222 12.81 0.12 2.64
N VAL A 223 12.41 0.11 1.38
CA VAL A 223 12.29 -1.08 0.52
C VAL A 223 13.45 -1.23 -0.47
N CYS A 224 14.57 -0.54 -0.23
CA CYS A 224 15.75 -0.64 -1.08
C CYS A 224 16.19 -2.09 -1.24
N PRO A 225 16.27 -2.62 -2.48
CA PRO A 225 16.63 -4.00 -2.72
C PRO A 225 18.12 -4.24 -2.43
N ALA A 226 18.42 -5.45 -1.97
CA ALA A 226 19.78 -5.95 -1.81
C ALA A 226 19.85 -7.35 -2.40
N TYR A 227 20.97 -7.72 -2.97
CA TYR A 227 21.18 -9.01 -3.59
C TYR A 227 22.55 -9.59 -3.26
N SER A 228 22.69 -10.90 -3.41
CA SER A 228 23.94 -11.64 -3.33
C SER A 228 23.82 -12.89 -4.21
N ASP A 229 24.87 -13.67 -4.24
CA ASP A 229 24.91 -15.04 -4.79
C ASP A 229 23.90 -15.98 -4.13
N LYS A 230 23.51 -15.71 -2.88
CA LYS A 230 22.61 -16.56 -2.07
C LYS A 230 21.15 -16.18 -2.16
N GLY A 231 20.79 -14.99 -2.67
CA GLY A 231 19.40 -14.58 -2.74
C GLY A 231 19.21 -13.07 -2.80
N VAL A 232 17.93 -12.66 -2.72
CA VAL A 232 17.47 -11.29 -2.83
C VAL A 232 16.76 -10.86 -1.55
N CYS A 233 16.85 -9.59 -1.20
CA CYS A 233 16.22 -9.01 -0.02
C CYS A 233 15.61 -7.66 -0.35
N ILE A 234 14.39 -7.41 0.15
CA ILE A 234 13.74 -6.10 0.10
C ILE A 234 13.52 -5.63 1.54
N GLY A 235 14.02 -4.43 1.84
CA GLY A 235 13.88 -3.82 3.15
C GLY A 235 14.53 -4.60 4.29
N ARG A 236 14.04 -4.35 5.49
CA ARG A 236 14.58 -4.96 6.71
C ARG A 236 13.92 -6.31 7.03
N GLY A 237 14.13 -7.34 6.23
CA GLY A 237 13.76 -8.68 6.64
C GLY A 237 12.87 -9.48 5.70
N MET A 238 12.72 -9.06 4.47
CA MET A 238 12.15 -9.88 3.40
C MET A 238 13.30 -10.45 2.57
N TYR A 239 13.92 -11.48 3.07
CA TYR A 239 14.98 -12.23 2.38
C TYR A 239 14.39 -13.48 1.76
N MET A 240 14.65 -13.69 0.47
CA MET A 240 14.31 -14.88 -0.29
C MET A 240 15.60 -15.47 -0.89
N PRO A 241 16.02 -16.67 -0.50
CA PRO A 241 17.08 -17.40 -1.18
C PRO A 241 16.68 -17.69 -2.62
N TRP A 242 17.65 -17.76 -3.53
CA TRP A 242 17.37 -18.11 -4.93
C TRP A 242 16.74 -19.51 -5.08
N GLU A 243 17.01 -20.40 -4.16
CA GLU A 243 16.41 -21.76 -4.10
C GLU A 243 14.90 -21.74 -3.84
N ASP A 244 14.41 -20.69 -3.16
CA ASP A 244 12.98 -20.53 -2.85
C ASP A 244 12.23 -19.72 -3.90
N VAL A 245 12.90 -19.13 -4.88
CA VAL A 245 12.28 -18.42 -5.98
C VAL A 245 11.77 -19.44 -6.98
N ARG A 246 10.45 -19.57 -7.11
CA ARG A 246 9.80 -20.46 -8.06
C ARG A 246 9.42 -19.76 -9.36
N PHE A 247 9.12 -18.47 -9.28
CA PHE A 247 8.73 -17.68 -10.44
C PHE A 247 9.33 -16.28 -10.36
N GLY A 248 9.92 -15.82 -11.45
CA GLY A 248 10.44 -14.46 -11.62
C GLY A 248 9.81 -13.81 -12.85
N TYR A 249 9.35 -12.57 -12.72
CA TYR A 249 8.66 -11.86 -13.78
C TYR A 249 9.10 -10.40 -13.86
N VAL A 250 9.44 -9.94 -15.07
CA VAL A 250 9.73 -8.54 -15.36
C VAL A 250 8.50 -7.92 -16.00
N HIS A 251 7.87 -7.00 -15.28
CA HIS A 251 6.70 -6.30 -15.79
C HIS A 251 7.08 -4.92 -16.32
N ARG A 252 6.74 -4.63 -17.55
CA ARG A 252 6.94 -3.32 -18.18
C ARG A 252 5.59 -2.68 -18.47
N VAL A 253 5.32 -1.56 -17.81
CA VAL A 253 4.14 -0.72 -18.08
C VAL A 253 4.61 0.65 -18.48
N ALA A 254 4.42 1.01 -19.72
CA ALA A 254 4.80 2.30 -20.30
C ALA A 254 6.27 2.68 -20.01
N GLN A 255 6.53 3.50 -19.02
CA GLN A 255 7.87 3.96 -18.64
C GLN A 255 8.38 3.38 -17.31
N ALA A 256 7.60 2.50 -16.69
CA ALA A 256 7.95 1.89 -15.43
C ALA A 256 8.08 0.37 -15.59
N SER A 257 9.20 -0.18 -15.16
CA SER A 257 9.44 -1.60 -15.09
C SER A 257 9.55 -2.04 -13.64
N GLY A 258 9.06 -3.23 -13.35
CA GLY A 258 9.11 -3.85 -12.01
C GLY A 258 9.49 -5.31 -12.11
N LEU A 259 10.20 -5.78 -11.11
CA LEU A 259 10.54 -7.18 -10.92
C LEU A 259 9.66 -7.77 -9.84
N PHE A 260 9.18 -8.99 -10.08
CA PHE A 260 8.47 -9.78 -9.10
C PHE A 260 9.16 -11.12 -8.95
N PHE A 261 9.40 -11.53 -7.72
CA PHE A 261 9.86 -12.87 -7.38
C PHE A 261 8.84 -13.53 -6.46
N LEU A 262 8.37 -14.72 -6.83
CA LEU A 262 7.39 -15.49 -6.09
C LEU A 262 8.03 -16.76 -5.51
N SER A 263 7.62 -17.13 -4.31
CA SER A 263 8.02 -18.40 -3.66
C SER A 263 7.14 -19.59 -4.04
N ALA A 264 6.17 -19.40 -4.93
CA ALA A 264 5.30 -20.43 -5.46
C ALA A 264 5.19 -20.27 -6.97
N GLU A 265 4.81 -21.34 -7.68
CA GLU A 265 4.52 -21.30 -9.10
C GLU A 265 3.23 -20.50 -9.37
N LEU A 266 3.12 -19.92 -10.56
CA LEU A 266 2.00 -19.05 -10.88
C LEU A 266 0.67 -19.82 -10.90
N GLU A 267 0.70 -21.08 -11.34
CA GLU A 267 -0.47 -21.96 -11.33
C GLU A 267 -0.99 -22.22 -9.93
N ASP A 268 -0.08 -22.42 -8.96
CA ASP A 268 -0.44 -22.60 -7.55
C ASP A 268 -1.07 -21.36 -6.95
N VAL A 269 -0.62 -20.17 -7.35
CA VAL A 269 -1.14 -18.91 -6.84
C VAL A 269 -2.53 -18.58 -7.42
N ASN A 270 -2.80 -19.04 -8.65
CA ASN A 270 -4.06 -18.79 -9.35
C ASN A 270 -5.15 -19.84 -9.05
N ARG A 271 -5.08 -20.57 -7.93
CA ARG A 271 -6.05 -21.57 -7.54
C ARG A 271 -6.63 -21.36 -6.14
N ARG A 272 -7.72 -22.07 -5.85
CA ARG A 272 -8.27 -22.20 -4.49
C ARG A 272 -7.31 -23.02 -3.64
N GLY A 273 -7.16 -22.63 -2.36
CA GLY A 273 -6.24 -23.31 -1.45
C GLY A 273 -4.76 -23.08 -1.77
N ALA A 274 -4.42 -21.98 -2.43
CA ALA A 274 -3.04 -21.62 -2.72
C ALA A 274 -2.17 -21.60 -1.45
N PRO A 275 -0.92 -22.09 -1.53
CA PRO A 275 -0.01 -21.99 -0.40
C PRO A 275 0.31 -20.53 -0.04
N PRO A 276 0.77 -20.23 1.18
CA PRO A 276 1.23 -18.90 1.53
C PRO A 276 2.38 -18.46 0.63
N VAL A 277 2.21 -17.34 -0.04
CA VAL A 277 3.14 -16.84 -1.05
C VAL A 277 3.94 -15.67 -0.52
N VAL A 278 5.25 -15.70 -0.73
CA VAL A 278 6.11 -14.53 -0.59
C VAL A 278 6.27 -13.91 -1.97
N CYS A 279 5.89 -12.63 -2.09
CA CYS A 279 6.07 -11.84 -3.28
C CYS A 279 7.06 -10.71 -2.99
N LEU A 280 8.19 -10.68 -3.69
CA LEU A 280 9.11 -9.56 -3.69
C LEU A 280 8.87 -8.73 -4.95
N SER A 281 8.25 -7.55 -4.78
CA SER A 281 8.06 -6.57 -5.84
C SER A 281 9.07 -5.45 -5.68
N MET A 282 9.87 -5.20 -6.70
CA MET A 282 10.88 -4.16 -6.70
C MET A 282 10.88 -3.38 -8.01
N PRO A 283 11.32 -2.13 -8.02
CA PRO A 283 11.60 -1.44 -9.26
C PRO A 283 12.66 -2.21 -10.06
N ASP A 284 12.57 -2.16 -11.38
CA ASP A 284 13.51 -2.84 -12.28
C ASP A 284 14.95 -2.42 -11.93
N ALA A 285 15.74 -3.43 -11.60
CA ALA A 285 17.16 -3.29 -11.36
C ALA A 285 17.88 -4.31 -12.24
N SER A 286 18.46 -3.86 -13.34
CA SER A 286 19.19 -4.74 -14.29
C SER A 286 20.22 -5.65 -13.58
N THR A 287 20.89 -5.13 -12.56
CA THR A 287 21.83 -5.89 -11.73
C THR A 287 21.16 -7.03 -10.93
N VAL A 288 19.91 -6.87 -10.50
CA VAL A 288 19.15 -7.94 -9.82
C VAL A 288 18.65 -8.96 -10.82
N VAL A 289 18.28 -8.54 -12.03
CA VAL A 289 17.94 -9.45 -13.14
C VAL A 289 19.13 -10.34 -13.46
N LEU A 290 20.33 -9.77 -13.62
CA LEU A 290 21.54 -10.54 -13.86
C LEU A 290 21.87 -11.50 -12.71
N ALA A 291 21.71 -11.06 -11.47
CA ALA A 291 21.88 -11.95 -10.32
C ALA A 291 20.88 -13.10 -10.31
N TYR A 292 19.61 -12.82 -10.65
CA TYR A 292 18.58 -13.85 -10.79
C TYR A 292 18.96 -14.88 -11.85
N LEU A 293 19.32 -14.44 -13.05
CA LEU A 293 19.70 -15.33 -14.15
C LEU A 293 20.95 -16.17 -13.82
N ASN A 294 21.90 -15.61 -13.08
CA ASN A 294 23.15 -16.31 -12.74
C ASN A 294 23.04 -17.27 -11.57
N TYR A 295 22.18 -16.98 -10.59
CA TYR A 295 22.17 -17.71 -9.32
C TYR A 295 20.86 -18.43 -9.00
N CYS A 296 19.77 -18.14 -9.71
CA CYS A 296 18.51 -18.79 -9.45
C CYS A 296 18.34 -20.08 -10.26
N PRO A 297 18.16 -21.24 -9.60
CA PRO A 297 17.99 -22.53 -10.31
C PRO A 297 16.76 -22.59 -11.22
N SER A 298 15.71 -21.85 -10.89
CA SER A 298 14.45 -21.80 -11.64
C SER A 298 14.41 -20.70 -12.70
N ALA A 299 15.51 -19.95 -12.89
CA ALA A 299 15.55 -18.91 -13.90
C ALA A 299 15.49 -19.51 -15.31
N PRO A 300 14.61 -19.00 -16.21
CA PRO A 300 14.56 -19.47 -17.57
C PRO A 300 15.88 -19.15 -18.29
N GLN A 301 16.43 -20.14 -19.01
CA GLN A 301 17.69 -20.02 -19.73
C GLN A 301 17.61 -19.09 -20.96
N ASN A 302 16.40 -18.69 -21.39
CA ASN A 302 16.13 -17.93 -22.62
C ASN A 302 15.32 -16.65 -22.33
N MET A 303 15.79 -15.76 -21.47
CA MET A 303 15.10 -14.49 -21.18
C MET A 303 15.61 -13.30 -22.04
N TRP A 304 16.35 -13.53 -23.11
CA TRP A 304 16.87 -12.46 -24.01
C TRP A 304 16.28 -12.57 -25.41
#